data_c38975c6cf9ec538aae55f9d513a4ac4
#
_entry.id   c38975c6cf9ec538aae55f9d513a4ac4
#
_cell.length_a   1.000
_cell.length_b   1.000
_cell.length_c   1.000
_cell.angle_alpha   90.00
_cell.angle_beta   90.00
_cell.angle_gamma   90.00
#
_symmetry.space_group_name_H-M   'P 1'
#
loop_
_entity.id
_entity.type
_entity.pdbx_description
1 polymer ?
#
loop_
_entity_poly.entity_id
_entity_poly.type
_entity_poly.pdbx_seq_one_letter_code
_entity_poly.pdbx_strand_id
1 'polypeptide(L)'
;MLIYDSWNNDYKSPFGAVKRDESIRFTIKLSKDTKLDFAPVLVVFRTGFKERFLSMTQIDETDDCYVYSTIFSAKYSGVHYYYFSYTSNGTRFFIKKKDGHIGHINEGDLFQLTVHSNHYETPDFLKGGIMYQIFPDRFCKSGKLHQNIPSGRVIRDDWGGVPYYKPDENGHVWNNDYFGGDLEGIRSKLGYLSDLGVTCIYLNPIFESHENHRYNTADYMKVDPLLGTNEDFKKLCEDAKEYGISIILDGVFSHTGADSVYFNKFSRYDSIGAYNSKESPYYPWYTFYNYPNEYEAWWGIDTLPNVVETNPDYTKFICGDGGVLDYWIEQGAAGFRLDVADELPDQFLEDLNKCVKKHGKEKIVIGEVWEDASNKESYGVKRRYLLGHQLDSVMNYPFREAIISYIKGGNPNDFVLPVMTILENYPKPTIDVLMNFVSTHDIERAINHFGGENCDGKSKDWMAGRKLTEEQYAKGKNMLKSAFALMFFIAGVPSIYYGDEAGMQGYKDPFNRVCYMWGDEDNELIEFTRELGKIRKSSSAFKQGEMRFIYTDNDIMGFIRHGEDEDMLVFVNRSEHNRNIDSFLSMINDYSISVALRGLITDTGLNISAYDYAVVKCIK
;
A
#
# COMPACT_ATOMS: atom_id res chain seq x y z
N MET A 1 1.42 22.23 -30.50
CA MET A 1 2.78 22.24 -29.89
C MET A 1 2.64 21.91 -28.40
N LEU A 2 3.44 20.99 -27.90
CA LEU A 2 3.51 20.65 -26.47
C LEU A 2 4.32 21.73 -25.75
N ILE A 3 3.70 22.40 -24.77
CA ILE A 3 4.31 23.53 -24.05
C ILE A 3 5.14 23.04 -22.87
N TYR A 4 4.58 22.07 -22.14
CA TYR A 4 5.18 21.46 -20.95
C TYR A 4 4.58 20.09 -20.68
N ASP A 5 5.42 19.16 -20.21
CA ASP A 5 5.03 17.82 -19.80
C ASP A 5 5.85 17.39 -18.58
N SER A 6 5.22 17.28 -17.42
CA SER A 6 5.92 16.97 -16.17
C SER A 6 6.44 15.53 -16.10
N TRP A 7 5.98 14.63 -16.98
CA TRP A 7 6.46 13.25 -17.05
C TRP A 7 7.64 13.05 -17.99
N ASN A 8 7.96 14.07 -18.81
CA ASN A 8 9.06 14.02 -19.76
C ASN A 8 10.31 14.75 -19.23
N ASN A 9 11.44 14.05 -19.17
CA ASN A 9 12.71 14.58 -18.66
C ASN A 9 13.26 15.76 -19.48
N ASP A 10 12.80 15.97 -20.71
CA ASP A 10 13.14 17.15 -21.49
C ASP A 10 12.55 18.44 -20.87
N TYR A 11 11.41 18.30 -20.19
CA TYR A 11 10.70 19.42 -19.56
C TYR A 11 10.92 19.52 -18.05
N LYS A 12 11.02 18.39 -17.34
CA LYS A 12 11.28 18.34 -15.90
C LYS A 12 12.29 17.23 -15.58
N SER A 13 13.48 17.60 -15.13
CA SER A 13 14.54 16.65 -14.82
C SER A 13 15.21 17.00 -13.48
N PRO A 14 15.28 16.00 -12.53
CA PRO A 14 14.79 14.64 -12.66
C PRO A 14 13.26 14.54 -12.63
N PHE A 15 12.74 13.40 -13.08
CA PHE A 15 11.33 13.03 -12.91
C PHE A 15 11.03 12.75 -11.44
N GLY A 16 9.78 13.00 -11.01
CA GLY A 16 9.30 12.58 -9.69
C GLY A 16 9.62 13.55 -8.56
N ALA A 17 9.53 13.03 -7.33
CA ALA A 17 9.92 13.72 -6.11
C ALA A 17 11.43 13.79 -5.98
N VAL A 18 11.93 14.80 -5.27
CA VAL A 18 13.36 15.08 -5.15
C VAL A 18 13.80 15.19 -3.69
N LYS A 19 15.08 15.01 -3.46
CA LYS A 19 15.71 15.31 -2.16
C LYS A 19 15.78 16.80 -1.90
N ARG A 20 15.84 17.17 -0.64
CA ARG A 20 16.16 18.55 -0.26
C ARG A 20 17.52 18.95 -0.84
N ASP A 21 17.63 20.19 -1.31
CA ASP A 21 18.80 20.79 -1.97
C ASP A 21 19.18 20.15 -3.32
N GLU A 22 18.45 19.16 -3.82
CA GLU A 22 18.62 18.63 -5.17
C GLU A 22 18.17 19.67 -6.21
N SER A 23 18.92 19.77 -7.30
CA SER A 23 18.64 20.70 -8.40
C SER A 23 17.68 20.07 -9.41
N ILE A 24 16.63 20.81 -9.76
CA ILE A 24 15.64 20.40 -10.74
C ILE A 24 15.67 21.40 -11.89
N ARG A 25 15.79 20.91 -13.10
CA ARG A 25 15.65 21.71 -14.32
C ARG A 25 14.19 21.69 -14.78
N PHE A 26 13.64 22.85 -15.02
CA PHE A 26 12.34 23.06 -15.64
C PHE A 26 12.52 23.74 -17.00
N THR A 27 11.86 23.21 -18.02
CA THR A 27 11.94 23.72 -19.40
C THR A 27 10.54 23.86 -19.98
N ILE A 28 10.27 24.95 -20.67
CA ILE A 28 9.03 25.19 -21.42
C ILE A 28 9.34 25.56 -22.87
N LYS A 29 8.40 25.27 -23.76
CA LYS A 29 8.47 25.64 -25.18
C LYS A 29 7.35 26.63 -25.50
N LEU A 30 7.68 27.79 -26.05
CA LEU A 30 6.71 28.79 -26.47
C LEU A 30 6.83 29.04 -27.96
N SER A 31 5.69 29.18 -28.68
CA SER A 31 5.66 29.43 -30.11
C SER A 31 6.40 30.73 -30.43
N LYS A 32 7.10 30.79 -31.57
CA LYS A 32 7.71 32.02 -32.13
C LYS A 32 6.71 33.12 -32.39
N ASP A 33 5.43 32.79 -32.58
CA ASP A 33 4.35 33.78 -32.74
C ASP A 33 4.05 34.50 -31.40
N THR A 34 4.52 33.96 -30.27
CA THR A 34 4.33 34.55 -28.95
C THR A 34 5.33 35.72 -28.76
N LYS A 35 4.86 36.94 -28.93
CA LYS A 35 5.68 38.13 -28.66
C LYS A 35 5.78 38.36 -27.17
N LEU A 36 6.87 37.91 -26.58
CA LEU A 36 7.11 38.07 -25.14
C LEU A 36 7.53 39.49 -24.79
N ASP A 37 6.91 40.06 -23.76
CA ASP A 37 7.31 41.36 -23.21
C ASP A 37 8.52 41.20 -22.28
N PHE A 38 8.60 40.08 -21.57
CA PHE A 38 9.67 39.70 -20.64
C PHE A 38 9.92 38.20 -20.69
N ALA A 39 11.06 37.76 -20.13
CA ALA A 39 11.36 36.35 -19.97
C ALA A 39 10.27 35.62 -19.16
N PRO A 40 9.89 34.39 -19.54
CA PRO A 40 8.95 33.59 -18.76
C PRO A 40 9.46 33.35 -17.35
N VAL A 41 8.55 33.01 -16.42
CA VAL A 41 8.85 32.84 -15.02
C VAL A 41 8.28 31.51 -14.54
N LEU A 42 9.10 30.70 -13.83
CA LEU A 42 8.64 29.61 -12.98
C LEU A 42 8.23 30.20 -11.63
N VAL A 43 7.01 29.92 -11.20
CA VAL A 43 6.49 30.30 -9.87
C VAL A 43 6.38 29.04 -9.02
N VAL A 44 7.04 29.03 -7.85
CA VAL A 44 7.06 27.89 -6.92
C VAL A 44 6.74 28.36 -5.51
N PHE A 45 5.90 27.61 -4.79
CA PHE A 45 5.58 27.90 -3.38
C PHE A 45 5.17 26.64 -2.62
N ARG A 46 5.24 26.69 -1.29
CA ARG A 46 4.59 25.74 -0.38
C ARG A 46 3.32 26.39 0.19
N THR A 47 2.33 25.56 0.53
CA THR A 47 1.12 26.05 1.22
C THR A 47 1.50 26.83 2.49
N GLY A 48 0.97 28.05 2.65
CA GLY A 48 1.26 28.94 3.77
C GLY A 48 2.54 29.76 3.64
N PHE A 49 3.28 29.64 2.53
CA PHE A 49 4.50 30.41 2.26
C PHE A 49 4.37 31.27 1.02
N LYS A 50 5.22 32.32 0.93
CA LYS A 50 5.24 33.23 -0.21
C LYS A 50 5.73 32.54 -1.48
N GLU A 51 5.17 32.94 -2.61
CA GLU A 51 5.62 32.55 -3.95
C GLU A 51 7.07 33.01 -4.20
N ARG A 52 7.84 32.15 -4.86
CA ARG A 52 9.16 32.45 -5.40
C ARG A 52 9.06 32.52 -6.92
N PHE A 53 9.62 33.55 -7.49
CA PHE A 53 9.62 33.80 -8.93
C PHE A 53 11.03 33.59 -9.46
N LEU A 54 11.19 32.66 -10.41
CA LEU A 54 12.46 32.35 -11.04
C LEU A 54 12.35 32.66 -12.53
N SER A 55 13.13 33.65 -12.98
CA SER A 55 13.21 33.98 -14.40
C SER A 55 13.79 32.80 -15.17
N MET A 56 13.24 32.52 -16.34
CA MET A 56 13.72 31.47 -17.24
C MET A 56 14.59 32.08 -18.34
N THR A 57 15.66 31.39 -18.71
CA THR A 57 16.58 31.81 -19.77
C THR A 57 16.28 31.04 -21.04
N GLN A 58 16.28 31.72 -22.18
CA GLN A 58 16.23 31.05 -23.48
C GLN A 58 17.53 30.26 -23.67
N ILE A 59 17.41 28.96 -23.90
CA ILE A 59 18.53 28.01 -24.04
C ILE A 59 18.65 27.45 -25.44
N ASP A 60 17.55 27.45 -26.20
CA ASP A 60 17.50 26.90 -27.55
C ASP A 60 16.38 27.53 -28.36
N GLU A 61 16.38 27.27 -29.65
CA GLU A 61 15.42 27.73 -30.63
C GLU A 61 15.26 26.68 -31.74
N THR A 62 14.02 26.33 -32.05
CA THR A 62 13.68 25.47 -33.21
C THR A 62 12.97 26.31 -34.28
N ASP A 63 12.56 25.69 -35.39
CA ASP A 63 11.83 26.40 -36.45
C ASP A 63 10.51 27.02 -35.94
N ASP A 64 9.84 26.36 -34.97
CA ASP A 64 8.50 26.70 -34.49
C ASP A 64 8.46 27.34 -33.09
N CYS A 65 9.49 27.17 -32.26
CA CYS A 65 9.44 27.60 -30.87
C CYS A 65 10.77 28.05 -30.29
N TYR A 66 10.67 28.86 -29.23
CA TYR A 66 11.75 29.18 -28.29
C TYR A 66 11.68 28.24 -27.08
N VAL A 67 12.84 27.80 -26.62
CA VAL A 67 12.98 26.89 -25.45
C VAL A 67 13.55 27.67 -24.27
N TYR A 68 12.80 27.76 -23.18
CA TYR A 68 13.20 28.45 -21.96
C TYR A 68 13.43 27.47 -20.83
N SER A 69 14.48 27.68 -20.03
CA SER A 69 14.81 26.80 -18.90
C SER A 69 15.22 27.60 -17.65
N THR A 70 15.00 26.98 -16.49
CA THR A 70 15.51 27.46 -15.20
C THR A 70 15.78 26.28 -14.27
N ILE A 71 16.61 26.52 -13.24
CA ILE A 71 16.94 25.54 -12.22
C ILE A 71 16.35 26.00 -10.90
N PHE A 72 15.67 25.07 -10.23
CA PHE A 72 15.13 25.26 -8.89
C PHE A 72 15.76 24.25 -7.93
N SER A 73 15.97 24.68 -6.68
CA SER A 73 16.36 23.80 -5.57
C SER A 73 15.61 24.25 -4.31
N ALA A 74 15.06 23.28 -3.57
CA ALA A 74 14.29 23.52 -2.36
C ALA A 74 15.10 23.20 -1.10
N LYS A 75 15.22 24.18 -0.19
CA LYS A 75 15.95 24.03 1.09
C LYS A 75 15.17 23.28 2.18
N TYR A 76 13.86 23.12 2.01
CA TYR A 76 12.98 22.54 3.01
C TYR A 76 12.13 21.44 2.41
N SER A 77 12.01 20.33 3.12
CA SER A 77 11.07 19.25 2.78
C SER A 77 9.64 19.75 2.84
N GLY A 78 8.77 19.17 2.03
CA GLY A 78 7.36 19.50 1.95
C GLY A 78 6.81 19.37 0.54
N VAL A 79 5.50 19.53 0.43
CA VAL A 79 4.81 19.59 -0.86
C VAL A 79 4.88 21.01 -1.39
N HIS A 80 5.50 21.16 -2.54
CA HIS A 80 5.59 22.41 -3.31
C HIS A 80 4.60 22.34 -4.46
N TYR A 81 4.02 23.48 -4.79
CA TYR A 81 3.21 23.66 -5.98
C TYR A 81 3.91 24.62 -6.92
N TYR A 82 3.74 24.42 -8.23
CA TYR A 82 4.33 25.29 -9.22
C TYR A 82 3.46 25.45 -10.47
N TYR A 83 3.71 26.53 -11.18
CA TYR A 83 3.17 26.86 -12.49
C TYR A 83 4.14 27.78 -13.22
N PHE A 84 3.94 27.98 -14.52
CA PHE A 84 4.72 28.95 -15.27
C PHE A 84 3.83 30.11 -15.64
N SER A 85 4.45 31.30 -15.83
CA SER A 85 3.76 32.46 -16.39
C SER A 85 4.63 33.21 -17.36
N TYR A 86 4.00 33.83 -18.34
CA TYR A 86 4.64 34.77 -19.29
C TYR A 86 3.71 35.92 -19.61
N THR A 87 4.26 37.01 -20.09
CA THR A 87 3.50 38.21 -20.54
C THR A 87 3.74 38.42 -22.02
N SER A 88 2.66 38.59 -22.78
CA SER A 88 2.67 38.87 -24.22
C SER A 88 1.68 39.98 -24.55
N ASN A 89 2.15 41.04 -25.22
CA ASN A 89 1.34 42.21 -25.58
C ASN A 89 0.57 42.77 -24.36
N GLY A 90 1.24 42.90 -23.22
CA GLY A 90 0.68 43.44 -21.98
C GLY A 90 -0.28 42.48 -21.23
N THR A 91 -0.56 41.30 -21.76
CA THR A 91 -1.43 40.30 -21.13
C THR A 91 -0.63 39.17 -20.50
N ARG A 92 -0.92 38.87 -19.24
CA ARG A 92 -0.29 37.76 -18.50
C ARG A 92 -1.00 36.45 -18.74
N PHE A 93 -0.25 35.41 -19.06
CA PHE A 93 -0.70 34.03 -19.26
C PHE A 93 -0.07 33.10 -18.24
N PHE A 94 -0.79 32.04 -17.92
CA PHE A 94 -0.35 31.02 -16.96
C PHE A 94 -0.33 29.66 -17.65
N ILE A 95 0.72 28.85 -17.42
CA ILE A 95 0.79 27.46 -17.87
C ILE A 95 0.56 26.59 -16.63
N LYS A 96 -0.54 25.86 -16.61
CA LYS A 96 -1.01 25.03 -15.51
C LYS A 96 -1.25 23.60 -15.95
N LYS A 97 -1.34 22.70 -14.97
CA LYS A 97 -1.53 21.26 -15.19
C LYS A 97 -2.95 20.94 -15.63
N LYS A 98 -3.09 20.34 -16.80
CA LYS A 98 -4.34 19.73 -17.28
C LYS A 98 -4.05 18.32 -17.82
N ASP A 99 -5.07 17.47 -17.93
CA ASP A 99 -4.94 16.11 -18.43
C ASP A 99 -3.84 15.29 -17.72
N GLY A 100 -3.71 15.50 -16.40
CA GLY A 100 -2.82 14.77 -15.51
C GLY A 100 -1.38 15.27 -15.44
N HIS A 101 -0.76 15.68 -16.55
CA HIS A 101 0.67 16.05 -16.59
C HIS A 101 1.03 17.15 -17.60
N ILE A 102 0.12 17.49 -18.50
CA ILE A 102 0.37 18.43 -19.59
C ILE A 102 0.14 19.88 -19.14
N GLY A 103 0.99 20.77 -19.61
CA GLY A 103 0.85 22.21 -19.42
C GLY A 103 -0.10 22.84 -20.43
N HIS A 104 -1.19 23.46 -19.95
CA HIS A 104 -2.15 24.22 -20.76
C HIS A 104 -2.17 25.69 -20.36
N ILE A 105 -2.45 26.57 -21.35
CA ILE A 105 -2.48 28.02 -21.13
C ILE A 105 -3.81 28.40 -20.46
N ASN A 106 -3.72 29.06 -19.31
CA ASN A 106 -4.83 29.60 -18.51
C ASN A 106 -5.86 28.57 -18.02
N GLU A 107 -5.59 27.28 -18.18
CA GLU A 107 -6.48 26.20 -17.76
C GLU A 107 -5.75 25.19 -16.86
N GLY A 108 -6.49 24.59 -15.91
CA GLY A 108 -6.03 23.51 -15.08
C GLY A 108 -5.57 23.92 -13.68
N ASP A 109 -4.98 22.95 -12.98
CA ASP A 109 -4.52 23.06 -11.59
C ASP A 109 -3.02 23.36 -11.50
N LEU A 110 -2.51 23.40 -10.30
CA LEU A 110 -1.08 23.53 -10.04
C LEU A 110 -0.38 22.18 -10.24
N PHE A 111 0.86 22.23 -10.72
CA PHE A 111 1.74 21.07 -10.66
C PHE A 111 2.22 20.87 -9.23
N GLN A 112 2.45 19.61 -8.84
CA GLN A 112 3.02 19.25 -7.54
C GLN A 112 4.49 18.87 -7.68
N LEU A 113 5.28 19.20 -6.66
CA LEU A 113 6.64 18.75 -6.47
C LEU A 113 6.84 18.39 -5.01
N THR A 114 7.00 17.10 -4.71
CA THR A 114 7.34 16.63 -3.37
C THR A 114 8.84 16.71 -3.14
N VAL A 115 9.23 17.36 -2.05
CA VAL A 115 10.63 17.47 -1.60
C VAL A 115 10.76 16.74 -0.27
N HIS A 116 11.61 15.71 -0.21
CA HIS A 116 11.76 14.87 0.96
C HIS A 116 13.13 15.00 1.64
N SER A 117 13.30 14.37 2.79
CA SER A 117 14.55 14.34 3.55
C SER A 117 15.69 13.69 2.76
N ASN A 118 16.92 14.20 2.93
CA ASN A 118 18.13 13.64 2.32
C ASN A 118 18.49 12.27 2.91
N HIS A 119 18.01 11.97 4.12
CA HIS A 119 18.29 10.73 4.86
C HIS A 119 17.12 9.75 4.82
N TYR A 120 16.19 9.94 3.89
CA TYR A 120 15.05 9.05 3.75
C TYR A 120 15.49 7.74 3.10
N GLU A 121 15.52 6.66 3.89
CA GLU A 121 15.85 5.31 3.47
C GLU A 121 14.77 4.32 3.91
N THR A 122 14.57 3.27 3.13
CA THR A 122 13.60 2.20 3.39
C THR A 122 14.29 0.84 3.33
N PRO A 123 13.79 -0.18 4.06
CA PRO A 123 14.48 -1.45 4.23
C PRO A 123 14.61 -2.26 2.93
N ASP A 124 15.74 -2.95 2.80
CA ASP A 124 16.06 -3.73 1.61
C ASP A 124 15.26 -5.03 1.49
N PHE A 125 14.79 -5.61 2.61
CA PHE A 125 14.04 -6.87 2.57
C PHE A 125 12.71 -6.78 1.82
N LEU A 126 12.16 -5.56 1.67
CA LEU A 126 10.94 -5.31 0.89
C LEU A 126 11.23 -5.02 -0.57
N LYS A 127 12.35 -4.34 -0.88
CA LYS A 127 12.68 -3.93 -2.26
C LYS A 127 12.86 -5.14 -3.17
N GLY A 128 11.98 -5.30 -4.15
CA GLY A 128 11.94 -6.47 -5.02
C GLY A 128 11.37 -7.73 -4.37
N GLY A 129 10.97 -7.65 -3.10
CA GLY A 129 10.35 -8.72 -2.34
C GLY A 129 8.86 -8.91 -2.63
N ILE A 130 8.26 -9.80 -1.86
CA ILE A 130 6.83 -10.12 -1.88
C ILE A 130 6.34 -10.11 -0.44
N MET A 131 5.27 -9.39 -0.17
CA MET A 131 4.58 -9.40 1.11
C MET A 131 3.44 -10.41 1.08
N TYR A 132 3.15 -11.01 2.23
CA TYR A 132 2.02 -11.93 2.41
C TYR A 132 1.25 -11.57 3.67
N GLN A 133 0.01 -11.13 3.52
CA GLN A 133 -0.86 -10.75 4.62
C GLN A 133 -1.58 -11.96 5.19
N ILE A 134 -1.48 -12.16 6.49
CA ILE A 134 -2.11 -13.29 7.21
C ILE A 134 -3.12 -12.79 8.23
N PHE A 135 -4.33 -13.35 8.21
CA PHE A 135 -5.30 -13.29 9.31
C PHE A 135 -5.07 -14.52 10.21
N PRO A 136 -4.39 -14.37 11.37
CA PRO A 136 -3.79 -15.53 12.09
C PRO A 136 -4.76 -16.62 12.47
N ASP A 137 -5.95 -16.26 12.98
CA ASP A 137 -7.00 -17.22 13.39
C ASP A 137 -7.49 -18.12 12.25
N ARG A 138 -7.27 -17.72 11.00
CA ARG A 138 -7.87 -18.33 9.80
C ARG A 138 -6.84 -18.96 8.85
N PHE A 139 -5.56 -18.91 9.17
CA PHE A 139 -4.52 -19.37 8.25
C PHE A 139 -4.16 -20.85 8.44
N CYS A 140 -3.70 -21.24 9.62
CA CYS A 140 -3.30 -22.63 9.88
C CYS A 140 -3.40 -22.96 11.37
N LYS A 141 -3.96 -24.14 11.69
CA LYS A 141 -3.96 -24.69 13.04
C LYS A 141 -2.71 -25.52 13.28
N SER A 142 -2.03 -25.33 14.41
CA SER A 142 -0.98 -26.26 14.86
C SER A 142 -1.53 -27.50 15.53
N GLY A 143 -2.75 -27.43 16.07
CA GLY A 143 -3.32 -28.43 16.96
C GLY A 143 -2.81 -28.35 18.40
N LYS A 144 -2.00 -27.33 18.75
CA LYS A 144 -1.53 -27.07 20.12
C LYS A 144 -2.70 -26.64 20.99
N LEU A 145 -2.76 -27.19 22.20
CA LEU A 145 -3.74 -26.76 23.20
C LEU A 145 -3.28 -25.44 23.84
N HIS A 146 -4.10 -24.43 23.69
CA HIS A 146 -3.88 -23.12 24.30
C HIS A 146 -4.46 -23.07 25.72
N GLN A 147 -3.82 -22.31 26.60
CA GLN A 147 -4.22 -22.16 28.01
C GLN A 147 -4.62 -20.70 28.29
N ASN A 148 -5.30 -20.48 29.41
CA ASN A 148 -5.71 -19.15 29.87
C ASN A 148 -6.60 -18.39 28.87
N ILE A 149 -7.44 -19.14 28.15
CA ILE A 149 -8.37 -18.56 27.17
C ILE A 149 -9.45 -17.77 27.93
N PRO A 150 -9.63 -16.46 27.64
CA PRO A 150 -10.68 -15.67 28.26
C PRO A 150 -12.08 -16.28 28.02
N SER A 151 -12.97 -16.12 29.00
CA SER A 151 -14.36 -16.57 28.88
C SER A 151 -15.11 -15.82 27.77
N GLY A 152 -16.16 -16.43 27.23
CA GLY A 152 -17.02 -15.83 26.19
C GLY A 152 -16.53 -16.03 24.76
N ARG A 153 -15.41 -16.72 24.55
CA ARG A 153 -14.94 -17.10 23.22
C ARG A 153 -15.55 -18.43 22.78
N VAL A 154 -15.99 -18.49 21.53
CA VAL A 154 -16.56 -19.70 20.92
C VAL A 154 -15.52 -20.33 20.00
N ILE A 155 -14.93 -21.44 20.44
CA ILE A 155 -13.96 -22.17 19.63
C ILE A 155 -14.71 -23.06 18.64
N ARG A 156 -14.45 -22.86 17.35
CA ARG A 156 -15.08 -23.60 16.26
C ARG A 156 -14.32 -24.91 15.98
N ASP A 157 -15.03 -25.98 15.77
CA ASP A 157 -14.50 -27.26 15.32
C ASP A 157 -14.62 -27.49 13.81
N ASP A 158 -15.47 -26.68 13.15
CA ASP A 158 -15.73 -26.70 11.72
C ASP A 158 -14.78 -25.76 10.96
N TRP A 159 -13.52 -26.13 10.79
CA TRP A 159 -12.55 -25.35 10.00
C TRP A 159 -13.08 -25.06 8.59
N GLY A 160 -13.14 -23.76 8.23
CA GLY A 160 -13.74 -23.33 6.96
C GLY A 160 -15.24 -23.09 7.00
N GLY A 161 -15.89 -23.21 8.17
CA GLY A 161 -17.28 -22.84 8.37
C GLY A 161 -17.55 -21.34 8.14
N VAL A 162 -18.83 -21.00 8.04
CA VAL A 162 -19.24 -19.59 7.87
C VAL A 162 -19.00 -18.83 9.18
N PRO A 163 -18.24 -17.71 9.16
CA PRO A 163 -18.06 -16.88 10.34
C PRO A 163 -19.39 -16.37 10.91
N TYR A 164 -19.45 -16.09 12.21
CA TYR A 164 -20.61 -15.48 12.83
C TYR A 164 -20.77 -14.04 12.32
N TYR A 165 -22.00 -13.72 11.89
CA TYR A 165 -22.31 -12.39 11.31
C TYR A 165 -23.67 -11.87 11.75
N LYS A 166 -24.50 -12.70 12.41
CA LYS A 166 -25.83 -12.31 12.85
C LYS A 166 -25.75 -11.62 14.20
N PRO A 167 -26.47 -10.52 14.38
CA PRO A 167 -26.58 -9.87 15.68
C PRO A 167 -27.34 -10.76 16.67
N ASP A 168 -27.05 -10.57 17.94
CA ASP A 168 -27.84 -11.11 19.04
C ASP A 168 -29.18 -10.37 19.19
N GLU A 169 -29.96 -10.73 20.22
CA GLU A 169 -31.26 -10.11 20.54
C GLU A 169 -31.19 -8.60 20.85
N ASN A 170 -30.00 -8.08 21.18
CA ASN A 170 -29.73 -6.67 21.46
C ASN A 170 -29.13 -5.93 20.23
N GLY A 171 -28.97 -6.62 19.09
CA GLY A 171 -28.40 -6.06 17.88
C GLY A 171 -26.87 -6.07 17.82
N HIS A 172 -26.17 -6.74 18.76
CA HIS A 172 -24.72 -6.84 18.79
C HIS A 172 -24.19 -8.02 17.96
N VAL A 173 -23.17 -7.76 17.14
CA VAL A 173 -22.34 -8.79 16.50
C VAL A 173 -21.04 -8.89 17.30
N TRP A 174 -20.86 -9.98 18.03
CA TRP A 174 -19.78 -10.13 19.01
C TRP A 174 -18.42 -10.49 18.42
N ASN A 175 -18.34 -10.93 17.16
CA ASN A 175 -17.10 -11.38 16.51
C ASN A 175 -16.26 -12.32 17.41
N ASN A 176 -16.93 -13.18 18.17
CA ASN A 176 -16.32 -14.03 19.20
C ASN A 176 -16.17 -15.50 18.81
N ASP A 177 -16.31 -15.81 17.53
CA ASP A 177 -16.06 -17.13 16.95
C ASP A 177 -14.62 -17.23 16.46
N TYR A 178 -13.91 -18.25 16.93
CA TYR A 178 -12.50 -18.49 16.65
C TYR A 178 -12.33 -19.84 15.99
N PHE A 179 -11.60 -19.91 14.89
CA PHE A 179 -11.31 -21.16 14.19
C PHE A 179 -10.01 -21.82 14.66
N GLY A 180 -9.20 -21.12 15.43
CA GLY A 180 -8.04 -21.67 16.12
C GLY A 180 -6.79 -21.80 15.27
N GLY A 181 -6.64 -20.99 14.23
CA GLY A 181 -5.33 -20.74 13.63
C GLY A 181 -4.43 -20.04 14.65
N ASP A 182 -3.11 -20.31 14.61
CA ASP A 182 -2.17 -19.84 15.61
C ASP A 182 -0.77 -19.57 15.04
N LEU A 183 0.12 -18.98 15.86
CA LEU A 183 1.48 -18.62 15.45
C LEU A 183 2.32 -19.86 15.10
N GLU A 184 2.13 -20.96 15.80
CA GLU A 184 2.80 -22.23 15.49
C GLU A 184 2.33 -22.82 14.15
N GLY A 185 1.03 -22.70 13.83
CA GLY A 185 0.50 -23.04 12.51
C GLY A 185 1.11 -22.20 11.40
N ILE A 186 1.25 -20.86 11.61
CA ILE A 186 1.95 -19.99 10.66
C ILE A 186 3.41 -20.45 10.50
N ARG A 187 4.10 -20.72 11.61
CA ARG A 187 5.49 -21.20 11.62
C ARG A 187 5.67 -22.47 10.79
N SER A 188 4.72 -23.41 10.88
CA SER A 188 4.73 -24.66 10.12
C SER A 188 4.63 -24.46 8.59
N LYS A 189 4.22 -23.28 8.14
CA LYS A 189 4.01 -22.93 6.72
C LYS A 189 5.07 -21.99 6.15
N LEU A 190 6.14 -21.70 6.89
CA LEU A 190 7.23 -20.84 6.41
C LEU A 190 7.89 -21.35 5.13
N GLY A 191 8.05 -22.69 5.00
CA GLY A 191 8.55 -23.30 3.77
C GLY A 191 7.65 -23.01 2.56
N TYR A 192 6.34 -23.16 2.70
CA TYR A 192 5.36 -22.83 1.66
C TYR A 192 5.45 -21.36 1.24
N LEU A 193 5.54 -20.44 2.21
CA LEU A 193 5.64 -19.00 1.95
C LEU A 193 6.97 -18.65 1.27
N SER A 194 8.07 -19.27 1.69
CA SER A 194 9.37 -19.12 1.03
C SER A 194 9.35 -19.59 -0.41
N ASP A 195 8.67 -20.71 -0.72
CA ASP A 195 8.51 -21.24 -2.08
C ASP A 195 7.69 -20.32 -2.99
N LEU A 196 6.74 -19.56 -2.44
CA LEU A 196 6.04 -18.49 -3.15
C LEU A 196 6.92 -17.27 -3.40
N GLY A 197 8.09 -17.21 -2.75
CA GLY A 197 9.00 -16.08 -2.83
C GLY A 197 8.74 -14.97 -1.83
N VAL A 198 7.94 -15.20 -0.81
CA VAL A 198 7.64 -14.23 0.25
C VAL A 198 8.92 -13.81 0.98
N THR A 199 9.07 -12.51 1.20
CA THR A 199 10.17 -11.90 1.98
C THR A 199 9.67 -11.17 3.22
N CYS A 200 8.36 -10.91 3.28
CA CYS A 200 7.73 -10.23 4.42
C CYS A 200 6.34 -10.83 4.69
N ILE A 201 6.09 -11.18 5.94
CA ILE A 201 4.75 -11.50 6.43
C ILE A 201 4.20 -10.28 7.16
N TYR A 202 3.02 -9.83 6.76
CA TYR A 202 2.22 -8.88 7.52
C TYR A 202 1.14 -9.64 8.29
N LEU A 203 1.21 -9.62 9.60
CA LEU A 203 0.22 -10.21 10.49
C LEU A 203 -0.87 -9.20 10.84
N ASN A 204 -2.13 -9.50 10.54
CA ASN A 204 -3.25 -8.79 11.17
C ASN A 204 -3.13 -8.91 12.71
N PRO A 205 -3.83 -8.08 13.52
CA PRO A 205 -3.53 -7.94 14.94
C PRO A 205 -3.38 -9.26 15.70
N ILE A 206 -2.30 -9.36 16.48
CA ILE A 206 -1.99 -10.55 17.29
C ILE A 206 -2.10 -10.31 18.79
N PHE A 207 -2.30 -9.06 19.22
CA PHE A 207 -2.35 -8.72 20.63
C PHE A 207 -3.63 -9.25 21.30
N GLU A 208 -3.58 -9.46 22.61
CA GLU A 208 -4.75 -9.93 23.37
C GLU A 208 -5.96 -9.06 23.09
N SER A 209 -7.11 -9.70 22.79
CA SER A 209 -8.35 -9.04 22.42
C SER A 209 -9.54 -9.96 22.67
N HIS A 210 -10.74 -9.41 22.79
CA HIS A 210 -11.95 -10.19 23.01
C HIS A 210 -12.76 -10.45 21.73
N GLU A 211 -12.31 -9.91 20.58
CA GLU A 211 -12.90 -10.19 19.27
C GLU A 211 -11.89 -10.88 18.34
N ASN A 212 -12.38 -11.66 17.38
CA ASN A 212 -11.57 -12.52 16.54
C ASN A 212 -10.65 -11.75 15.57
N HIS A 213 -11.01 -10.52 15.20
CA HIS A 213 -10.19 -9.63 14.36
C HIS A 213 -9.08 -8.90 15.14
N ARG A 214 -9.20 -8.80 16.44
CA ARG A 214 -8.23 -8.23 17.39
C ARG A 214 -7.90 -6.74 17.20
N TYR A 215 -8.73 -6.00 16.47
CA TYR A 215 -8.59 -4.55 16.38
C TYR A 215 -9.01 -3.81 17.66
N ASN A 216 -9.78 -4.45 18.54
CA ASN A 216 -10.11 -3.96 19.88
C ASN A 216 -9.06 -4.44 20.90
N THR A 217 -7.82 -3.94 20.79
CA THR A 217 -6.69 -4.36 21.62
C THR A 217 -7.01 -4.27 23.12
N ALA A 218 -6.81 -5.38 23.82
CA ALA A 218 -7.02 -5.48 25.27
C ALA A 218 -5.71 -5.33 26.08
N ASP A 219 -4.62 -5.92 25.59
CA ASP A 219 -3.29 -5.76 26.19
C ASP A 219 -2.22 -5.73 25.07
N TYR A 220 -1.59 -4.58 24.86
CA TYR A 220 -0.53 -4.40 23.86
C TYR A 220 0.75 -5.20 24.12
N MET A 221 0.95 -5.65 25.37
CA MET A 221 2.17 -6.34 25.77
C MET A 221 2.07 -7.86 25.71
N LYS A 222 0.92 -8.39 25.25
CA LYS A 222 0.67 -9.82 25.18
C LYS A 222 0.14 -10.25 23.82
N VAL A 223 0.65 -11.39 23.34
CA VAL A 223 -0.01 -12.17 22.27
C VAL A 223 -1.32 -12.70 22.81
N ASP A 224 -2.35 -12.68 21.96
CA ASP A 224 -3.65 -13.29 22.26
C ASP A 224 -3.49 -14.78 22.61
N PRO A 225 -4.05 -15.27 23.74
CA PRO A 225 -3.85 -16.64 24.20
C PRO A 225 -4.28 -17.72 23.19
N LEU A 226 -5.20 -17.43 22.27
CA LEU A 226 -5.58 -18.37 21.20
C LEU A 226 -4.56 -18.42 20.06
N LEU A 227 -3.69 -17.43 19.94
CA LEU A 227 -2.62 -17.42 18.95
C LEU A 227 -1.32 -18.01 19.51
N GLY A 228 -1.13 -17.97 20.81
CA GLY A 228 0.08 -18.45 21.47
C GLY A 228 0.57 -17.53 22.58
N THR A 229 1.87 -17.43 22.70
CA THR A 229 2.57 -16.63 23.71
C THR A 229 3.54 -15.65 23.04
N ASN A 230 4.09 -14.70 23.80
CA ASN A 230 5.14 -13.82 23.32
C ASN A 230 6.39 -14.59 22.87
N GLU A 231 6.70 -15.70 23.54
CA GLU A 231 7.80 -16.60 23.15
C GLU A 231 7.52 -17.33 21.83
N ASP A 232 6.24 -17.74 21.58
CA ASP A 232 5.85 -18.33 20.28
C ASP A 232 6.02 -17.30 19.15
N PHE A 233 5.74 -16.01 19.39
CA PHE A 233 5.98 -14.94 18.41
C PHE A 233 7.49 -14.75 18.14
N LYS A 234 8.29 -14.67 19.18
CA LYS A 234 9.76 -14.55 19.08
C LYS A 234 10.32 -15.71 18.24
N LYS A 235 9.92 -16.93 18.57
CA LYS A 235 10.34 -18.14 17.85
C LYS A 235 9.89 -18.11 16.38
N LEU A 236 8.67 -17.64 16.10
CA LEU A 236 8.20 -17.46 14.72
C LEU A 236 9.11 -16.49 13.96
N CYS A 237 9.52 -15.37 14.57
CA CYS A 237 10.43 -14.40 13.95
C CYS A 237 11.84 -14.99 13.71
N GLU A 238 12.35 -15.75 14.67
CA GLU A 238 13.66 -16.43 14.57
C GLU A 238 13.65 -17.44 13.41
N ASP A 239 12.65 -18.32 13.36
CA ASP A 239 12.54 -19.34 12.30
C ASP A 239 12.24 -18.67 10.93
N ALA A 240 11.40 -17.64 10.86
CA ALA A 240 11.11 -16.90 9.61
C ALA A 240 12.39 -16.30 9.00
N LYS A 241 13.30 -15.81 9.84
CA LYS A 241 14.59 -15.26 9.40
C LYS A 241 15.46 -16.30 8.68
N GLU A 242 15.39 -17.58 9.08
CA GLU A 242 16.11 -18.67 8.41
C GLU A 242 15.60 -18.89 6.97
N TYR A 243 14.34 -18.57 6.71
CA TYR A 243 13.72 -18.57 5.38
C TYR A 243 13.88 -17.25 4.63
N GLY A 244 14.60 -16.26 5.19
CA GLY A 244 14.74 -14.93 4.60
C GLY A 244 13.45 -14.09 4.66
N ILE A 245 12.57 -14.39 5.61
CA ILE A 245 11.27 -13.72 5.79
C ILE A 245 11.32 -12.82 7.03
N SER A 246 10.94 -11.56 6.86
CA SER A 246 10.73 -10.60 7.95
C SER A 246 9.24 -10.57 8.35
N ILE A 247 8.93 -10.22 9.61
CA ILE A 247 7.55 -10.15 10.08
C ILE A 247 7.25 -8.73 10.55
N ILE A 248 6.15 -8.16 10.08
CA ILE A 248 5.60 -6.89 10.55
C ILE A 248 4.27 -7.11 11.25
N LEU A 249 3.97 -6.27 12.23
CA LEU A 249 2.77 -6.32 13.04
C LEU A 249 1.76 -5.24 12.67
N ASP A 250 0.50 -5.47 12.98
CA ASP A 250 -0.54 -4.45 12.91
C ASP A 250 -0.52 -3.61 14.20
N GLY A 251 -0.37 -2.30 14.06
CA GLY A 251 -0.34 -1.33 15.13
C GLY A 251 -1.64 -0.54 15.20
N VAL A 252 -2.53 -0.93 16.10
CA VAL A 252 -3.82 -0.28 16.36
C VAL A 252 -3.64 0.67 17.53
N PHE A 253 -3.30 1.94 17.26
CA PHE A 253 -2.93 2.90 18.30
C PHE A 253 -3.89 4.08 18.45
N SER A 254 -4.96 4.17 17.67
CA SER A 254 -5.99 5.21 17.76
C SER A 254 -7.06 4.93 18.81
N HIS A 255 -7.24 3.65 19.18
CA HIS A 255 -8.25 3.21 20.15
C HIS A 255 -7.81 1.92 20.86
N THR A 256 -8.51 1.56 21.93
CA THR A 256 -8.38 0.27 22.60
C THR A 256 -9.72 -0.45 22.65
N GLY A 257 -9.74 -1.71 23.09
CA GLY A 257 -10.98 -2.36 23.47
C GLY A 257 -11.58 -1.72 24.74
N ALA A 258 -12.90 -1.59 24.77
CA ALA A 258 -13.57 -1.14 25.99
C ALA A 258 -13.37 -2.10 27.16
N ASP A 259 -13.05 -3.36 26.87
CA ASP A 259 -12.72 -4.42 27.83
C ASP A 259 -11.20 -4.67 27.95
N SER A 260 -10.38 -3.67 27.59
CA SER A 260 -8.92 -3.72 27.76
C SER A 260 -8.49 -3.53 29.22
N VAL A 261 -7.24 -3.88 29.54
CA VAL A 261 -6.61 -3.59 30.84
C VAL A 261 -6.54 -2.09 31.12
N TYR A 262 -6.62 -1.25 30.07
CA TYR A 262 -6.50 0.20 30.14
C TYR A 262 -7.85 0.90 30.41
N PHE A 263 -8.93 0.44 29.75
CA PHE A 263 -10.27 1.03 29.91
C PHE A 263 -11.13 0.24 30.90
N ASN A 264 -11.18 -1.09 30.78
CA ASN A 264 -11.78 -2.09 31.66
C ASN A 264 -13.28 -1.86 32.00
N LYS A 265 -14.08 -1.47 31.00
CA LYS A 265 -15.52 -1.22 31.14
C LYS A 265 -16.28 -2.42 31.73
N PHE A 266 -15.89 -3.63 31.35
CA PHE A 266 -16.57 -4.86 31.76
C PHE A 266 -15.91 -5.57 32.96
N SER A 267 -14.94 -4.94 33.63
CA SER A 267 -14.22 -5.48 34.79
C SER A 267 -13.67 -6.89 34.56
N ARG A 268 -13.11 -7.12 33.38
CA ARG A 268 -12.50 -8.41 33.01
C ARG A 268 -11.08 -8.58 33.57
N TYR A 269 -10.46 -7.49 33.96
CA TYR A 269 -9.08 -7.46 34.47
C TYR A 269 -9.07 -6.94 35.91
N ASP A 270 -8.08 -7.36 36.69
CA ASP A 270 -7.86 -6.85 38.06
C ASP A 270 -7.33 -5.41 38.08
N SER A 271 -6.94 -4.87 36.91
CA SER A 271 -6.51 -3.47 36.78
C SER A 271 -7.66 -2.50 37.00
N ILE A 272 -7.36 -1.34 37.59
CA ILE A 272 -8.29 -0.22 37.65
C ILE A 272 -8.16 0.55 36.34
N GLY A 273 -9.04 0.26 35.36
CA GLY A 273 -9.08 0.95 34.08
C GLY A 273 -9.67 2.37 34.19
N ALA A 274 -9.57 3.10 33.08
CA ALA A 274 -10.09 4.48 33.00
C ALA A 274 -11.60 4.57 33.25
N TYR A 275 -12.37 3.57 32.86
CA TYR A 275 -13.82 3.51 33.09
C TYR A 275 -14.17 3.28 34.57
N ASN A 276 -13.28 2.59 35.34
CA ASN A 276 -13.57 2.19 36.71
C ASN A 276 -13.29 3.31 37.72
N SER A 277 -12.31 4.19 37.46
CA SER A 277 -11.95 5.28 38.37
C SER A 277 -11.25 6.43 37.64
N LYS A 278 -11.54 7.66 38.07
CA LYS A 278 -10.79 8.84 37.63
C LYS A 278 -9.36 8.88 38.17
N GLU A 279 -9.07 8.09 39.20
CA GLU A 279 -7.73 7.93 39.78
C GLU A 279 -6.89 6.85 39.04
N SER A 280 -7.47 6.22 38.02
CA SER A 280 -6.72 5.29 37.19
C SER A 280 -5.57 5.98 36.47
N PRO A 281 -4.37 5.39 36.38
CA PRO A 281 -3.27 5.95 35.59
C PRO A 281 -3.61 6.07 34.11
N TYR A 282 -4.61 5.32 33.64
CA TYR A 282 -5.08 5.32 32.26
C TYR A 282 -6.19 6.36 32.00
N TYR A 283 -6.77 6.97 33.05
CA TYR A 283 -7.86 7.93 32.87
C TYR A 283 -7.50 9.08 31.93
N PRO A 284 -6.30 9.69 31.98
CA PRO A 284 -5.90 10.77 31.08
C PRO A 284 -5.71 10.33 29.61
N TRP A 285 -5.70 9.03 29.32
CA TRP A 285 -5.58 8.52 27.94
C TRP A 285 -6.86 8.69 27.13
N TYR A 286 -8.02 8.92 27.80
CA TYR A 286 -9.33 8.93 27.16
C TYR A 286 -10.05 10.25 27.41
N THR A 287 -10.92 10.60 26.48
CA THR A 287 -11.80 11.77 26.59
C THR A 287 -13.17 11.33 27.05
N PHE A 288 -13.62 11.82 28.24
CA PHE A 288 -14.96 11.59 28.76
C PHE A 288 -15.80 12.87 28.64
N TYR A 289 -16.99 12.76 28.06
CA TYR A 289 -17.97 13.83 28.00
C TYR A 289 -18.85 13.83 29.25
N ASN A 290 -19.28 12.63 29.70
CA ASN A 290 -20.04 12.45 30.95
C ASN A 290 -19.59 11.11 31.60
N TYR A 291 -18.69 11.19 32.55
CA TYR A 291 -18.05 10.05 33.20
C TYR A 291 -19.04 9.17 33.98
N PRO A 292 -18.97 7.83 33.89
CA PRO A 292 -18.05 7.08 33.03
C PRO A 292 -18.65 6.68 31.68
N ASN A 293 -19.93 6.98 31.42
CA ASN A 293 -20.72 6.33 30.38
C ASN A 293 -20.64 7.00 29.00
N GLU A 294 -20.26 8.29 28.93
CA GLU A 294 -20.15 9.01 27.67
C GLU A 294 -18.68 9.41 27.44
N TYR A 295 -18.07 8.81 26.44
CA TYR A 295 -16.68 9.00 26.08
C TYR A 295 -16.49 9.01 24.56
N GLU A 296 -15.37 9.54 24.13
CA GLU A 296 -14.98 9.50 22.73
C GLU A 296 -14.70 8.06 22.31
N ALA A 297 -15.32 7.63 21.20
CA ALA A 297 -15.17 6.28 20.67
C ALA A 297 -15.00 6.33 19.16
N TRP A 298 -14.22 5.40 18.62
CA TRP A 298 -13.93 5.28 17.20
C TRP A 298 -15.22 5.14 16.40
N TRP A 299 -15.52 6.13 15.56
CA TRP A 299 -16.75 6.23 14.75
C TRP A 299 -18.04 6.05 15.57
N GLY A 300 -18.01 6.37 16.88
CA GLY A 300 -19.15 6.22 17.79
C GLY A 300 -19.41 4.78 18.23
N ILE A 301 -18.50 3.84 17.96
CA ILE A 301 -18.59 2.46 18.41
C ILE A 301 -18.12 2.37 19.86
N ASP A 302 -19.03 2.19 20.80
CA ASP A 302 -18.78 2.25 22.25
C ASP A 302 -17.86 1.14 22.81
N THR A 303 -17.61 0.09 22.02
CA THR A 303 -16.62 -0.94 22.33
C THR A 303 -15.19 -0.57 21.96
N LEU A 304 -14.99 0.59 21.28
CA LEU A 304 -13.70 1.07 20.78
C LEU A 304 -13.41 2.50 21.29
N PRO A 305 -13.15 2.70 22.61
CA PRO A 305 -12.81 4.01 23.15
C PRO A 305 -11.52 4.56 22.51
N ASN A 306 -11.62 5.78 21.94
CA ASN A 306 -10.46 6.49 21.38
C ASN A 306 -9.49 6.88 22.49
N VAL A 307 -8.21 6.82 22.15
CA VAL A 307 -7.14 7.33 23.01
C VAL A 307 -6.74 8.74 22.55
N VAL A 308 -6.16 9.49 23.47
CA VAL A 308 -5.53 10.79 23.18
C VAL A 308 -4.04 10.49 22.90
N GLU A 309 -3.68 10.26 21.66
CA GLU A 309 -2.34 9.79 21.25
C GLU A 309 -1.24 10.80 21.60
N THR A 310 -1.61 12.09 21.73
CA THR A 310 -0.70 13.16 22.17
C THR A 310 -0.55 13.26 23.70
N ASN A 311 -1.26 12.43 24.46
CA ASN A 311 -1.05 12.33 25.89
C ASN A 311 0.37 11.80 26.16
N PRO A 312 1.21 12.51 26.98
CA PRO A 312 2.61 12.14 27.16
C PRO A 312 2.82 10.73 27.73
N ASP A 313 1.94 10.28 28.63
CA ASP A 313 2.05 8.95 29.23
C ASP A 313 1.67 7.87 28.23
N TYR A 314 0.65 8.10 27.39
CA TYR A 314 0.29 7.19 26.31
C TYR A 314 1.40 7.14 25.24
N THR A 315 1.87 8.30 24.77
CA THR A 315 2.98 8.36 23.79
C THR A 315 4.22 7.64 24.33
N LYS A 316 4.55 7.85 25.64
CA LYS A 316 5.67 7.15 26.29
C LYS A 316 5.43 5.64 26.38
N PHE A 317 4.21 5.21 26.67
CA PHE A 317 3.85 3.78 26.72
C PHE A 317 4.01 3.10 25.35
N ILE A 318 3.61 3.76 24.28
CA ILE A 318 3.75 3.19 22.92
C ILE A 318 5.18 3.37 22.39
N CYS A 319 5.72 4.60 22.40
CA CYS A 319 6.95 5.00 21.67
C CYS A 319 8.17 5.19 22.58
N GLY A 320 8.02 5.12 23.90
CA GLY A 320 9.13 5.34 24.85
C GLY A 320 10.06 4.12 24.94
N ASP A 321 11.21 4.33 25.59
CA ASP A 321 12.17 3.24 25.84
C ASP A 321 11.54 2.12 26.68
N GLY A 322 11.59 0.89 26.16
CA GLY A 322 10.91 -0.27 26.73
C GLY A 322 9.38 -0.26 26.54
N GLY A 323 8.85 0.67 25.75
CA GLY A 323 7.44 0.73 25.40
C GLY A 323 7.02 -0.36 24.39
N VAL A 324 5.79 -0.28 23.94
CA VAL A 324 5.18 -1.32 23.07
C VAL A 324 6.01 -1.58 21.81
N LEU A 325 6.40 -0.51 21.10
CA LEU A 325 7.15 -0.65 19.85
C LEU A 325 8.54 -1.26 20.07
N ASP A 326 9.27 -0.78 21.10
CA ASP A 326 10.56 -1.32 21.46
C ASP A 326 10.47 -2.81 21.78
N TYR A 327 9.52 -3.16 22.65
CA TYR A 327 9.34 -4.55 23.10
C TYR A 327 9.14 -5.49 21.93
N TRP A 328 8.19 -5.19 21.00
CA TRP A 328 7.91 -6.09 19.90
C TRP A 328 9.03 -6.14 18.85
N ILE A 329 9.75 -5.03 18.64
CA ILE A 329 10.94 -5.03 17.79
C ILE A 329 12.04 -5.90 18.38
N GLU A 330 12.24 -5.86 19.69
CA GLU A 330 13.19 -6.72 20.41
C GLU A 330 12.78 -8.20 20.38
N GLN A 331 11.47 -8.49 20.32
CA GLN A 331 10.98 -9.86 20.07
C GLN A 331 11.14 -10.31 18.60
N GLY A 332 11.57 -9.45 17.69
CA GLY A 332 11.89 -9.80 16.30
C GLY A 332 11.04 -9.13 15.22
N ALA A 333 10.07 -8.29 15.58
CA ALA A 333 9.30 -7.56 14.58
C ALA A 333 10.20 -6.66 13.71
N ALA A 334 9.97 -6.67 12.41
CA ALA A 334 10.67 -5.82 11.45
C ALA A 334 10.03 -4.43 11.29
N GLY A 335 8.87 -4.20 11.91
CA GLY A 335 8.15 -2.93 11.86
C GLY A 335 6.65 -3.12 12.04
N PHE A 336 5.91 -2.08 11.65
CA PHE A 336 4.47 -2.03 11.88
C PHE A 336 3.71 -1.50 10.65
N ARG A 337 2.53 -2.06 10.40
CA ARG A 337 1.48 -1.42 9.64
C ARG A 337 0.58 -0.68 10.64
N LEU A 338 0.27 0.57 10.38
CA LEU A 338 -0.55 1.40 11.26
C LEU A 338 -2.00 1.41 10.76
N ASP A 339 -2.88 0.95 11.63
CA ASP A 339 -4.33 1.04 11.44
C ASP A 339 -4.77 2.50 11.43
N VAL A 340 -5.69 2.85 10.53
CA VAL A 340 -6.29 4.18 10.35
C VAL A 340 -5.29 5.33 10.52
N ALA A 341 -4.18 5.30 9.78
CA ALA A 341 -3.10 6.28 9.92
C ALA A 341 -3.56 7.74 9.75
N ASP A 342 -4.68 7.98 9.06
CA ASP A 342 -5.29 9.30 8.91
C ASP A 342 -5.81 9.89 10.24
N GLU A 343 -6.09 9.07 11.23
CA GLU A 343 -6.57 9.49 12.55
C GLU A 343 -5.43 9.77 13.54
N LEU A 344 -4.21 9.27 13.25
CA LEU A 344 -3.06 9.48 14.11
C LEU A 344 -2.47 10.89 13.91
N PRO A 345 -2.24 11.68 14.97
CA PRO A 345 -1.63 13.00 14.88
C PRO A 345 -0.20 12.96 14.30
N ASP A 346 0.18 14.00 13.55
CA ASP A 346 1.52 14.12 12.95
C ASP A 346 2.65 13.94 13.96
N GLN A 347 2.51 14.53 15.16
CA GLN A 347 3.52 14.41 16.23
C GLN A 347 3.66 12.95 16.70
N PHE A 348 2.55 12.24 16.87
CA PHE A 348 2.57 10.83 17.28
C PHE A 348 3.25 9.96 16.20
N LEU A 349 2.95 10.19 14.92
CA LEU A 349 3.61 9.50 13.81
C LEU A 349 5.11 9.77 13.75
N GLU A 350 5.56 11.01 14.06
CA GLU A 350 6.98 11.34 14.12
C GLU A 350 7.69 10.64 15.29
N ASP A 351 7.07 10.61 16.47
CA ASP A 351 7.61 9.93 17.65
C ASP A 351 7.65 8.41 17.44
N LEU A 352 6.61 7.84 16.80
CA LEU A 352 6.52 6.43 16.43
C LEU A 352 7.64 6.07 15.43
N ASN A 353 7.78 6.82 14.34
CA ASN A 353 8.82 6.58 13.35
C ASN A 353 10.21 6.66 13.97
N LYS A 354 10.47 7.69 14.81
CA LYS A 354 11.74 7.85 15.52
C LYS A 354 12.03 6.65 16.43
N CYS A 355 11.03 6.15 17.16
CA CYS A 355 11.16 4.96 17.99
C CYS A 355 11.50 3.72 17.14
N VAL A 356 10.79 3.48 16.07
CA VAL A 356 11.04 2.33 15.18
C VAL A 356 12.44 2.43 14.53
N LYS A 357 12.81 3.61 14.02
CA LYS A 357 14.07 3.80 13.29
C LYS A 357 15.32 3.80 14.19
N LYS A 358 15.20 4.01 15.51
CA LYS A 358 16.35 3.84 16.43
C LYS A 358 16.89 2.40 16.46
N HIS A 359 16.05 1.41 16.12
CA HIS A 359 16.44 0.00 16.00
C HIS A 359 17.11 -0.35 14.65
N GLY A 360 17.27 0.61 13.77
CA GLY A 360 17.95 0.45 12.48
C GLY A 360 17.10 0.83 11.27
N LYS A 361 17.80 1.09 10.18
CA LYS A 361 17.17 1.46 8.90
C LYS A 361 16.36 0.33 8.25
N GLU A 362 16.61 -0.93 8.68
CA GLU A 362 15.90 -2.13 8.22
C GLU A 362 14.54 -2.32 8.93
N LYS A 363 14.05 -1.30 9.63
CA LYS A 363 12.70 -1.29 10.21
C LYS A 363 11.77 -0.45 9.35
N ILE A 364 10.47 -0.82 9.31
CA ILE A 364 9.50 -0.17 8.45
C ILE A 364 8.25 0.29 9.22
N VAL A 365 7.69 1.41 8.76
CA VAL A 365 6.37 1.92 9.16
C VAL A 365 5.51 2.08 7.91
N ILE A 366 4.43 1.29 7.80
CA ILE A 366 3.47 1.35 6.70
C ILE A 366 2.16 1.93 7.24
N GLY A 367 1.59 2.93 6.59
CA GLY A 367 0.29 3.50 7.00
C GLY A 367 -0.87 2.96 6.18
N GLU A 368 -2.02 2.79 6.81
CA GLU A 368 -3.27 2.66 6.08
C GLU A 368 -3.74 4.05 5.67
N VAL A 369 -3.65 4.34 4.36
CA VAL A 369 -4.12 5.58 3.74
C VAL A 369 -4.80 5.21 2.42
N TRP A 370 -6.06 5.61 2.25
CA TRP A 370 -6.90 5.12 1.14
C TRP A 370 -6.73 5.92 -0.15
N GLU A 371 -6.21 7.14 -0.10
CA GLU A 371 -6.01 8.01 -1.26
C GLU A 371 -4.54 8.34 -1.48
N ASP A 372 -4.24 9.30 -2.37
CA ASP A 372 -2.88 9.82 -2.56
C ASP A 372 -2.35 10.42 -1.24
N ALA A 373 -1.38 9.72 -0.63
CA ALA A 373 -0.79 10.10 0.64
C ALA A 373 0.19 11.29 0.55
N SER A 374 0.59 11.71 -0.65
CA SER A 374 1.59 12.76 -0.83
C SER A 374 1.07 14.17 -0.50
N ASN A 375 -0.23 14.39 -0.72
CA ASN A 375 -0.88 15.70 -0.54
C ASN A 375 -2.20 15.60 0.24
N LYS A 376 -2.41 14.51 0.95
CA LYS A 376 -3.62 14.23 1.73
C LYS A 376 -3.91 15.36 2.71
N GLU A 377 -5.17 15.71 2.79
CA GLU A 377 -5.74 16.50 3.89
C GLU A 377 -6.70 15.62 4.69
N SER A 378 -6.46 15.49 5.97
CA SER A 378 -7.26 14.71 6.89
C SER A 378 -7.55 15.54 8.13
N TYR A 379 -8.83 15.60 8.53
CA TYR A 379 -9.31 16.40 9.67
C TYR A 379 -8.84 17.88 9.63
N GLY A 380 -8.79 18.47 8.42
CA GLY A 380 -8.37 19.86 8.19
C GLY A 380 -6.87 20.11 8.31
N VAL A 381 -6.06 19.03 8.40
CA VAL A 381 -4.60 19.11 8.48
C VAL A 381 -3.99 18.53 7.20
N LYS A 382 -3.10 19.29 6.54
CA LYS A 382 -2.27 18.76 5.46
C LYS A 382 -1.22 17.82 6.04
N ARG A 383 -1.31 16.56 5.64
CA ARG A 383 -0.46 15.49 6.17
C ARG A 383 0.95 15.52 5.54
N ARG A 384 1.92 15.02 6.31
CA ARG A 384 3.35 15.02 5.93
C ARG A 384 3.93 13.61 5.86
N TYR A 385 3.09 12.63 5.54
CA TYR A 385 3.38 11.20 5.65
C TYR A 385 4.70 10.76 5.02
N LEU A 386 4.95 11.19 3.77
CA LEU A 386 6.00 10.64 2.93
C LEU A 386 7.24 11.56 2.80
N LEU A 387 7.48 12.42 3.79
CA LEU A 387 8.64 13.32 3.77
C LEU A 387 9.90 12.74 4.44
N GLY A 388 9.83 11.49 4.92
CA GLY A 388 10.94 10.75 5.53
C GLY A 388 11.03 10.83 7.05
N HIS A 389 9.91 11.18 7.74
CA HIS A 389 9.86 11.32 9.20
C HIS A 389 8.61 10.70 9.84
N GLN A 390 7.68 10.16 9.06
CA GLN A 390 6.43 9.55 9.54
C GLN A 390 6.25 8.15 8.99
N LEU A 391 5.81 8.00 7.75
CA LEU A 391 5.59 6.71 7.10
C LEU A 391 6.68 6.43 6.07
N ASP A 392 7.13 5.19 6.00
CA ASP A 392 8.02 4.71 4.94
C ASP A 392 7.24 4.30 3.69
N SER A 393 6.04 3.78 3.90
CA SER A 393 5.15 3.26 2.87
C SER A 393 3.70 3.44 3.27
N VAL A 394 2.79 3.19 2.33
CA VAL A 394 1.35 3.13 2.57
C VAL A 394 0.75 1.92 1.87
N MET A 395 -0.42 1.49 2.35
CA MET A 395 -1.29 0.58 1.61
C MET A 395 -1.79 1.29 0.36
N ASN A 396 -1.42 0.77 -0.82
CA ASN A 396 -1.59 1.49 -2.09
C ASN A 396 -2.97 1.25 -2.72
N TYR A 397 -4.00 1.78 -2.10
CA TYR A 397 -5.37 1.73 -2.64
C TYR A 397 -5.48 2.35 -4.05
N PRO A 398 -4.80 3.47 -4.38
CA PRO A 398 -4.86 4.01 -5.73
C PRO A 398 -4.45 3.01 -6.83
N PHE A 399 -3.38 2.22 -6.62
CA PHE A 399 -3.00 1.19 -7.60
C PHE A 399 -3.98 0.03 -7.63
N ARG A 400 -4.52 -0.36 -6.46
CA ARG A 400 -5.57 -1.37 -6.42
C ARG A 400 -6.76 -0.97 -7.28
N GLU A 401 -7.29 0.23 -7.09
CA GLU A 401 -8.45 0.72 -7.87
C GLU A 401 -8.13 0.79 -9.36
N ALA A 402 -6.93 1.24 -9.72
CA ALA A 402 -6.47 1.27 -11.10
C ALA A 402 -6.39 -0.14 -11.72
N ILE A 403 -5.82 -1.13 -11.01
CA ILE A 403 -5.74 -2.53 -11.44
C ILE A 403 -7.15 -3.11 -11.62
N ILE A 404 -8.00 -2.97 -10.60
CA ILE A 404 -9.36 -3.51 -10.63
C ILE A 404 -10.17 -2.92 -11.78
N SER A 405 -10.14 -1.59 -11.93
CA SER A 405 -10.84 -0.89 -13.02
C SER A 405 -10.35 -1.37 -14.39
N TYR A 406 -9.03 -1.40 -14.61
CA TYR A 406 -8.46 -1.83 -15.86
C TYR A 406 -8.84 -3.28 -16.17
N ILE A 407 -8.65 -4.22 -15.26
CA ILE A 407 -8.95 -5.66 -15.48
C ILE A 407 -10.45 -5.88 -15.77
N LYS A 408 -11.34 -5.07 -15.21
CA LYS A 408 -12.80 -5.12 -15.49
C LYS A 408 -13.22 -4.44 -16.79
N GLY A 409 -12.29 -4.01 -17.63
CA GLY A 409 -12.57 -3.42 -18.94
C GLY A 409 -12.58 -1.89 -18.95
N GLY A 410 -12.13 -1.23 -17.88
CA GLY A 410 -11.99 0.23 -17.81
C GLY A 410 -11.01 0.79 -18.83
N ASN A 411 -11.07 2.11 -19.04
CA ASN A 411 -10.19 2.79 -19.98
C ASN A 411 -8.72 2.64 -19.54
N PRO A 412 -7.78 2.30 -20.43
CA PRO A 412 -6.35 2.20 -20.09
C PRO A 412 -5.77 3.46 -19.45
N ASN A 413 -6.23 4.65 -19.82
CA ASN A 413 -5.78 5.90 -19.22
C ASN A 413 -6.19 6.03 -17.74
N ASP A 414 -7.29 5.38 -17.31
CA ASP A 414 -7.71 5.35 -15.90
C ASP A 414 -6.79 4.47 -15.06
N PHE A 415 -5.92 3.66 -15.69
CA PHE A 415 -4.83 2.96 -15.05
C PHE A 415 -3.53 3.78 -15.09
N VAL A 416 -3.15 4.26 -16.28
CA VAL A 416 -1.87 4.97 -16.47
C VAL A 416 -1.80 6.25 -15.65
N LEU A 417 -2.87 7.04 -15.63
CA LEU A 417 -2.88 8.35 -14.97
C LEU A 417 -2.67 8.26 -13.45
N PRO A 418 -3.43 7.48 -12.66
CA PRO A 418 -3.17 7.38 -11.22
C PRO A 418 -1.81 6.73 -10.90
N VAL A 419 -1.37 5.73 -11.67
CA VAL A 419 -0.06 5.11 -11.47
C VAL A 419 1.05 6.12 -11.68
N MET A 420 1.07 6.85 -12.80
CA MET A 420 2.09 7.85 -13.07
C MET A 420 2.03 9.05 -12.10
N THR A 421 0.82 9.43 -11.64
CA THR A 421 0.67 10.48 -10.63
C THR A 421 1.34 10.10 -9.32
N ILE A 422 1.15 8.85 -8.85
CA ILE A 422 1.83 8.35 -7.65
C ILE A 422 3.35 8.27 -7.88
N LEU A 423 3.80 7.78 -9.04
CA LEU A 423 5.23 7.73 -9.36
C LEU A 423 5.87 9.13 -9.45
N GLU A 424 5.12 10.15 -9.85
CA GLU A 424 5.60 11.55 -9.84
C GLU A 424 5.61 12.15 -8.43
N ASN A 425 4.58 11.87 -7.62
CA ASN A 425 4.36 12.55 -6.36
C ASN A 425 5.08 11.92 -5.17
N TYR A 426 5.30 10.58 -5.19
CA TYR A 426 5.92 9.88 -4.07
C TYR A 426 7.44 9.88 -4.15
N PRO A 427 8.13 9.99 -3.00
CA PRO A 427 9.58 9.76 -2.94
C PRO A 427 9.97 8.36 -3.42
N LYS A 428 11.10 8.26 -4.14
CA LYS A 428 11.61 6.97 -4.64
C LYS A 428 11.78 5.92 -3.54
N PRO A 429 12.29 6.25 -2.32
CA PRO A 429 12.33 5.27 -1.22
C PRO A 429 10.96 4.68 -0.86
N THR A 430 9.89 5.48 -0.89
CA THR A 430 8.51 5.01 -0.68
C THR A 430 8.05 4.12 -1.83
N ILE A 431 8.26 4.55 -3.08
CA ILE A 431 7.86 3.79 -4.27
C ILE A 431 8.45 2.38 -4.26
N ASP A 432 9.72 2.24 -3.84
CA ASP A 432 10.40 0.95 -3.83
C ASP A 432 9.83 -0.07 -2.84
N VAL A 433 9.11 0.41 -1.82
CA VAL A 433 8.48 -0.42 -0.77
C VAL A 433 6.97 -0.22 -0.67
N LEU A 434 6.35 0.40 -1.69
CA LEU A 434 4.92 0.72 -1.72
C LEU A 434 4.10 -0.57 -1.71
N MET A 435 3.20 -0.75 -0.74
CA MET A 435 2.44 -1.98 -0.55
C MET A 435 1.29 -2.07 -1.56
N ASN A 436 1.49 -2.82 -2.64
CA ASN A 436 0.49 -3.05 -3.69
C ASN A 436 -0.32 -4.32 -3.39
N PHE A 437 -1.63 -4.27 -3.55
CA PHE A 437 -2.52 -5.41 -3.29
C PHE A 437 -3.77 -5.34 -4.19
N VAL A 438 -4.51 -6.43 -4.26
CA VAL A 438 -5.84 -6.50 -4.91
C VAL A 438 -6.93 -6.92 -3.94
N SER A 439 -6.57 -7.58 -2.84
CA SER A 439 -7.44 -7.95 -1.73
C SER A 439 -6.79 -7.66 -0.38
N THR A 440 -7.61 -7.43 0.65
CA THR A 440 -7.22 -7.37 2.05
C THR A 440 -8.32 -7.94 2.94
N HIS A 441 -8.12 -7.89 4.25
CA HIS A 441 -9.12 -8.28 5.23
C HIS A 441 -10.34 -7.34 5.31
N ASP A 442 -10.28 -6.13 4.71
CA ASP A 442 -11.35 -5.11 4.75
C ASP A 442 -12.25 -5.13 3.50
N ILE A 443 -11.80 -5.77 2.44
CA ILE A 443 -12.48 -5.76 1.14
C ILE A 443 -12.74 -7.18 0.66
N GLU A 444 -13.65 -7.35 -0.27
CA GLU A 444 -13.92 -8.66 -0.87
C GLU A 444 -12.70 -9.22 -1.60
N ARG A 445 -12.59 -10.54 -1.66
CA ARG A 445 -11.51 -11.20 -2.39
C ARG A 445 -11.58 -10.89 -3.89
N ALA A 446 -10.43 -10.66 -4.51
CA ALA A 446 -10.35 -10.24 -5.89
C ALA A 446 -11.01 -11.22 -6.86
N ILE A 447 -10.92 -12.54 -6.62
CA ILE A 447 -11.58 -13.54 -7.45
C ILE A 447 -13.11 -13.38 -7.44
N ASN A 448 -13.72 -13.02 -6.30
CA ASN A 448 -15.15 -12.72 -6.19
C ASN A 448 -15.48 -11.41 -6.88
N HIS A 449 -14.63 -10.39 -6.71
CA HIS A 449 -14.81 -9.08 -7.34
C HIS A 449 -14.79 -9.15 -8.87
N PHE A 450 -13.96 -10.03 -9.44
CA PHE A 450 -13.84 -10.22 -10.89
C PHE A 450 -14.89 -11.14 -11.49
N GLY A 451 -15.14 -12.27 -10.84
CA GLY A 451 -16.00 -13.33 -11.41
C GLY A 451 -17.42 -13.32 -10.87
N GLY A 452 -17.61 -12.81 -9.65
CA GLY A 452 -18.88 -12.87 -8.95
C GLY A 452 -19.85 -11.76 -9.30
N GLU A 453 -21.01 -11.82 -8.66
CA GLU A 453 -21.99 -10.75 -8.70
C GLU A 453 -21.55 -9.59 -7.79
N ASN A 454 -21.89 -8.35 -8.16
CA ASN A 454 -21.66 -7.21 -7.27
C ASN A 454 -22.41 -7.38 -5.95
N CYS A 455 -21.70 -7.28 -4.85
CA CYS A 455 -22.26 -7.42 -3.50
C CYS A 455 -22.63 -6.08 -2.84
N ASP A 456 -22.46 -4.94 -3.51
CA ASP A 456 -22.83 -3.64 -2.98
C ASP A 456 -24.35 -3.57 -2.75
N GLY A 457 -24.74 -3.16 -1.54
CA GLY A 457 -26.12 -3.10 -1.12
C GLY A 457 -26.78 -4.48 -0.86
N LYS A 458 -26.06 -5.58 -0.99
CA LYS A 458 -26.57 -6.92 -0.62
C LYS A 458 -26.44 -7.14 0.89
N SER A 459 -27.38 -7.93 1.44
CA SER A 459 -27.34 -8.28 2.85
C SER A 459 -26.20 -9.26 3.21
N LYS A 460 -25.81 -9.32 4.48
CA LYS A 460 -24.89 -10.34 4.98
C LYS A 460 -25.43 -11.76 4.76
N ASP A 461 -26.76 -11.96 4.89
CA ASP A 461 -27.38 -13.27 4.59
C ASP A 461 -27.20 -13.69 3.12
N TRP A 462 -27.22 -12.73 2.19
CA TRP A 462 -26.95 -13.02 0.78
C TRP A 462 -25.49 -13.43 0.55
N MET A 463 -24.55 -12.83 1.25
CA MET A 463 -23.10 -13.09 1.11
C MET A 463 -22.67 -14.37 1.83
N ALA A 464 -23.38 -14.74 2.92
CA ALA A 464 -22.99 -15.85 3.80
C ALA A 464 -22.95 -17.21 3.07
N GLY A 465 -21.78 -17.84 3.07
CA GLY A 465 -21.59 -19.15 2.43
C GLY A 465 -21.76 -19.18 0.91
N ARG A 466 -21.97 -18.01 0.27
CA ARG A 466 -22.14 -17.94 -1.18
C ARG A 466 -20.82 -18.23 -1.90
N LYS A 467 -20.88 -19.16 -2.83
CA LYS A 467 -19.76 -19.56 -3.69
C LYS A 467 -20.02 -19.10 -5.13
N LEU A 468 -18.95 -18.88 -5.88
CA LEU A 468 -18.99 -18.67 -7.31
C LEU A 468 -19.43 -19.95 -8.02
N THR A 469 -20.19 -19.82 -9.12
CA THR A 469 -20.39 -20.96 -10.04
C THR A 469 -19.05 -21.31 -10.71
N GLU A 470 -18.96 -22.48 -11.33
CA GLU A 470 -17.75 -22.89 -12.06
C GLU A 470 -17.35 -21.88 -13.14
N GLU A 471 -18.33 -21.34 -13.88
CA GLU A 471 -18.11 -20.32 -14.91
C GLU A 471 -17.60 -19.00 -14.28
N GLN A 472 -18.23 -18.54 -13.20
CA GLN A 472 -17.82 -17.35 -12.46
C GLN A 472 -16.42 -17.52 -11.88
N TYR A 473 -16.11 -18.70 -11.33
CA TYR A 473 -14.80 -19.01 -10.80
C TYR A 473 -13.73 -18.98 -11.90
N ALA A 474 -13.95 -19.65 -13.02
CA ALA A 474 -13.04 -19.69 -14.16
C ALA A 474 -12.76 -18.27 -14.69
N LYS A 475 -13.81 -17.44 -14.84
CA LYS A 475 -13.69 -16.04 -15.23
C LYS A 475 -12.87 -15.26 -14.20
N GLY A 476 -13.24 -15.35 -12.92
CA GLY A 476 -12.55 -14.65 -11.82
C GLY A 476 -11.09 -15.04 -11.72
N LYS A 477 -10.76 -16.33 -11.87
CA LYS A 477 -9.40 -16.88 -11.87
C LYS A 477 -8.56 -16.30 -13.01
N ASN A 478 -9.09 -16.25 -14.23
CA ASN A 478 -8.38 -15.69 -15.38
C ASN A 478 -8.10 -14.21 -15.20
N MET A 479 -9.08 -13.43 -14.77
CA MET A 479 -8.90 -12.01 -14.48
C MET A 479 -7.93 -11.78 -13.32
N LEU A 480 -7.94 -12.63 -12.28
CA LEU A 480 -7.01 -12.57 -11.16
C LEU A 480 -5.56 -12.81 -11.61
N LYS A 481 -5.31 -13.72 -12.56
CA LYS A 481 -3.97 -13.91 -13.13
C LYS A 481 -3.41 -12.63 -13.75
N SER A 482 -4.21 -11.93 -14.58
CA SER A 482 -3.79 -10.65 -15.18
C SER A 482 -3.61 -9.56 -14.12
N ALA A 483 -4.47 -9.51 -13.09
CA ALA A 483 -4.34 -8.58 -11.98
C ALA A 483 -3.05 -8.84 -11.17
N PHE A 484 -2.73 -10.10 -10.89
CA PHE A 484 -1.50 -10.49 -10.20
C PHE A 484 -0.27 -10.13 -11.02
N ALA A 485 -0.28 -10.36 -12.33
CA ALA A 485 0.84 -9.97 -13.19
C ALA A 485 1.10 -8.45 -13.12
N LEU A 486 0.05 -7.61 -13.19
CA LEU A 486 0.20 -6.17 -12.96
C LEU A 486 0.75 -5.89 -11.57
N MET A 487 0.12 -6.40 -10.50
CA MET A 487 0.51 -6.16 -9.11
C MET A 487 1.98 -6.55 -8.83
N PHE A 488 2.43 -7.65 -9.43
CA PHE A 488 3.80 -8.17 -9.20
C PHE A 488 4.89 -7.37 -9.91
N PHE A 489 4.61 -6.77 -11.05
CA PHE A 489 5.65 -6.16 -11.88
C PHE A 489 5.64 -4.63 -11.92
N ILE A 490 4.55 -3.96 -11.55
CA ILE A 490 4.57 -2.50 -11.35
C ILE A 490 5.51 -2.11 -10.20
N ALA A 491 5.82 -0.82 -10.07
CA ALA A 491 6.66 -0.31 -8.99
C ALA A 491 6.02 -0.58 -7.62
N GLY A 492 6.84 -0.95 -6.63
CA GLY A 492 6.40 -1.31 -5.27
C GLY A 492 6.55 -2.80 -4.98
N VAL A 493 5.87 -3.27 -3.93
CA VAL A 493 5.92 -4.62 -3.37
C VAL A 493 4.53 -5.25 -3.46
N PRO A 494 4.36 -6.34 -4.20
CA PRO A 494 3.09 -7.07 -4.20
C PRO A 494 2.82 -7.66 -2.82
N SER A 495 1.61 -7.47 -2.32
CA SER A 495 1.10 -8.03 -1.08
C SER A 495 -0.06 -8.99 -1.39
N ILE A 496 0.17 -10.26 -1.16
CA ILE A 496 -0.84 -11.31 -1.35
C ILE A 496 -1.65 -11.39 -0.06
N TYR A 497 -2.97 -11.27 -0.15
CA TYR A 497 -3.86 -11.62 0.96
C TYR A 497 -4.00 -13.13 1.02
N TYR A 498 -3.78 -13.75 2.20
CA TYR A 498 -3.70 -15.19 2.35
C TYR A 498 -4.81 -15.93 1.61
N GLY A 499 -4.42 -16.91 0.80
CA GLY A 499 -5.33 -17.77 0.05
C GLY A 499 -5.81 -17.21 -1.29
N ASP A 500 -5.50 -15.96 -1.66
CA ASP A 500 -5.81 -15.46 -3.01
C ASP A 500 -5.01 -16.25 -4.06
N GLU A 501 -3.76 -16.60 -3.76
CA GLU A 501 -2.91 -17.47 -4.58
C GLU A 501 -3.42 -18.91 -4.69
N ALA A 502 -4.31 -19.30 -3.79
CA ALA A 502 -4.93 -20.64 -3.74
C ALA A 502 -6.36 -20.65 -4.30
N GLY A 503 -6.88 -19.49 -4.78
CA GLY A 503 -8.23 -19.39 -5.32
C GLY A 503 -9.34 -19.31 -4.28
N MET A 504 -9.02 -18.89 -3.05
CA MET A 504 -10.02 -18.72 -2.01
C MET A 504 -11.03 -17.66 -2.36
N GLN A 505 -12.29 -17.94 -2.02
CA GLN A 505 -13.45 -17.10 -2.31
C GLN A 505 -13.98 -16.43 -1.05
N GLY A 506 -14.53 -15.24 -1.18
CA GLY A 506 -15.21 -14.54 -0.09
C GLY A 506 -15.66 -13.15 -0.49
N TYR A 507 -16.89 -12.81 -0.16
CA TYR A 507 -17.43 -11.46 -0.28
C TYR A 507 -16.95 -10.59 0.90
N LYS A 508 -17.56 -9.44 1.14
CA LYS A 508 -17.14 -8.49 2.18
C LYS A 508 -17.14 -9.11 3.60
N ASP A 509 -16.46 -8.45 4.51
CA ASP A 509 -16.35 -8.82 5.93
C ASP A 509 -17.70 -9.28 6.54
N PRO A 510 -17.72 -10.45 7.24
CA PRO A 510 -16.59 -11.32 7.62
C PRO A 510 -16.28 -12.45 6.62
N PHE A 511 -16.93 -12.49 5.45
CA PHE A 511 -16.87 -13.63 4.51
C PHE A 511 -15.59 -13.66 3.66
N ASN A 512 -14.81 -12.56 3.59
CA ASN A 512 -13.45 -12.54 3.03
C ASN A 512 -12.40 -13.13 3.99
N ARG A 513 -12.75 -13.32 5.28
CA ARG A 513 -11.89 -13.84 6.36
C ARG A 513 -12.14 -15.31 6.65
N VAL A 514 -12.39 -16.11 5.61
CA VAL A 514 -12.57 -17.56 5.73
C VAL A 514 -11.24 -18.26 6.00
N CYS A 515 -11.32 -19.50 6.53
CA CYS A 515 -10.12 -20.29 6.82
C CYS A 515 -9.42 -20.75 5.53
N TYR A 516 -8.08 -20.79 5.57
CA TYR A 516 -7.28 -21.31 4.46
C TYR A 516 -7.63 -22.78 4.18
N MET A 517 -7.75 -23.13 2.91
CA MET A 517 -8.23 -24.43 2.44
C MET A 517 -7.09 -25.43 2.20
N TRP A 518 -6.24 -25.66 3.22
CA TRP A 518 -5.13 -26.59 3.12
C TRP A 518 -5.54 -27.98 2.61
N GLY A 519 -4.95 -28.39 1.49
CA GLY A 519 -5.23 -29.66 0.81
C GLY A 519 -6.30 -29.59 -0.29
N ASP A 520 -6.91 -28.41 -0.51
CA ASP A 520 -7.94 -28.17 -1.54
C ASP A 520 -7.64 -26.87 -2.33
N GLU A 521 -6.35 -26.55 -2.48
CA GLU A 521 -5.87 -25.34 -3.15
C GLU A 521 -5.99 -25.46 -4.67
N ASP A 522 -6.20 -24.33 -5.36
CA ASP A 522 -6.02 -24.24 -6.81
C ASP A 522 -4.51 -24.23 -7.15
N ASN A 523 -3.99 -25.40 -7.43
CA ASN A 523 -2.56 -25.59 -7.72
C ASN A 523 -2.08 -24.80 -8.95
N GLU A 524 -2.98 -24.54 -9.93
CA GLU A 524 -2.61 -23.73 -11.10
C GLU A 524 -2.33 -22.29 -10.71
N LEU A 525 -3.13 -21.69 -9.81
CA LEU A 525 -2.89 -20.35 -9.29
C LEU A 525 -1.63 -20.29 -8.41
N ILE A 526 -1.38 -21.32 -7.61
CA ILE A 526 -0.14 -21.41 -6.80
C ILE A 526 1.09 -21.42 -7.71
N GLU A 527 1.12 -22.28 -8.73
CA GLU A 527 2.25 -22.35 -9.66
C GLU A 527 2.42 -21.06 -10.45
N PHE A 528 1.31 -20.45 -10.88
CA PHE A 528 1.33 -19.15 -11.54
C PHE A 528 1.94 -18.07 -10.63
N THR A 529 1.56 -18.03 -9.35
CA THR A 529 2.09 -17.09 -8.36
C THR A 529 3.59 -17.34 -8.08
N ARG A 530 4.01 -18.60 -8.00
CA ARG A 530 5.44 -18.97 -7.87
C ARG A 530 6.26 -18.48 -9.06
N GLU A 531 5.73 -18.61 -10.26
CA GLU A 531 6.42 -18.14 -11.46
C GLU A 531 6.59 -16.62 -11.46
N LEU A 532 5.52 -15.86 -11.11
CA LEU A 532 5.61 -14.42 -10.92
C LEU A 532 6.71 -14.04 -9.91
N GLY A 533 6.77 -14.75 -8.78
CA GLY A 533 7.78 -14.54 -7.74
C GLY A 533 9.20 -14.81 -8.24
N LYS A 534 9.40 -15.90 -8.99
CA LYS A 534 10.71 -16.25 -9.59
C LYS A 534 11.18 -15.19 -10.58
N ILE A 535 10.29 -14.74 -11.48
CA ILE A 535 10.64 -13.70 -12.47
C ILE A 535 10.95 -12.39 -11.75
N ARG A 536 10.13 -11.98 -10.76
CA ARG A 536 10.38 -10.76 -10.00
C ARG A 536 11.74 -10.77 -9.31
N LYS A 537 12.14 -11.88 -8.71
CA LYS A 537 13.44 -12.03 -8.04
C LYS A 537 14.63 -12.15 -8.99
N SER A 538 14.41 -12.41 -10.28
CA SER A 538 15.47 -12.62 -11.27
C SER A 538 16.16 -11.34 -11.73
N SER A 539 15.62 -10.15 -11.39
CA SER A 539 16.17 -8.87 -11.88
C SER A 539 16.13 -7.77 -10.83
N SER A 540 17.24 -7.03 -10.75
CA SER A 540 17.34 -5.81 -9.93
C SER A 540 16.43 -4.68 -10.42
N ALA A 541 16.00 -4.72 -11.68
CA ALA A 541 15.03 -3.77 -12.23
C ALA A 541 13.71 -3.76 -11.45
N PHE A 542 13.25 -4.90 -10.94
CA PHE A 542 12.06 -4.97 -10.09
C PHE A 542 12.32 -4.52 -8.65
N LYS A 543 13.57 -4.43 -8.22
CA LYS A 543 13.95 -3.96 -6.89
C LYS A 543 13.85 -2.44 -6.75
N GLN A 544 14.50 -1.71 -7.65
CA GLN A 544 14.64 -0.24 -7.58
C GLN A 544 14.53 0.46 -8.94
N GLY A 545 14.24 -0.28 -10.01
CA GLY A 545 14.19 0.26 -11.36
C GLY A 545 13.09 1.31 -11.51
N GLU A 546 13.35 2.34 -12.29
CA GLU A 546 12.31 3.27 -12.72
C GLU A 546 11.30 2.55 -13.59
N MET A 547 10.06 3.01 -13.55
CA MET A 547 8.95 2.48 -14.34
C MET A 547 8.44 3.51 -15.32
N ARG A 548 8.20 3.10 -16.58
CA ARG A 548 7.53 3.91 -17.61
C ARG A 548 6.62 3.03 -18.45
N PHE A 549 5.49 3.58 -18.87
CA PHE A 549 4.62 2.90 -19.85
C PHE A 549 5.22 3.05 -21.25
N ILE A 550 5.21 1.93 -22.00
CA ILE A 550 5.79 1.86 -23.36
C ILE A 550 4.76 1.40 -24.41
N TYR A 551 3.69 0.75 -23.97
CA TYR A 551 2.61 0.29 -24.84
C TYR A 551 1.29 0.25 -24.09
N THR A 552 0.24 0.76 -24.70
CA THR A 552 -1.09 0.76 -24.07
C THR A 552 -2.16 0.69 -25.14
N ASP A 553 -3.00 -0.34 -25.08
CA ASP A 553 -4.24 -0.42 -25.83
C ASP A 553 -5.37 -0.95 -24.92
N ASN A 554 -6.54 -1.23 -25.49
CA ASN A 554 -7.68 -1.70 -24.69
C ASN A 554 -7.43 -3.04 -24.01
N ASP A 555 -6.55 -3.89 -24.54
CA ASP A 555 -6.34 -5.25 -24.06
C ASP A 555 -4.99 -5.47 -23.39
N ILE A 556 -3.98 -4.69 -23.78
CA ILE A 556 -2.61 -4.86 -23.31
C ILE A 556 -2.12 -3.60 -22.60
N MET A 557 -1.55 -3.82 -21.41
CA MET A 557 -0.80 -2.83 -20.66
C MET A 557 0.68 -3.20 -20.68
N GLY A 558 1.51 -2.37 -21.32
CA GLY A 558 2.95 -2.58 -21.45
C GLY A 558 3.77 -1.49 -20.75
N PHE A 559 4.73 -1.89 -19.95
CA PHE A 559 5.66 -0.98 -19.25
C PHE A 559 7.06 -1.57 -19.16
N ILE A 560 8.03 -0.70 -18.95
CA ILE A 560 9.43 -1.03 -18.74
C ILE A 560 9.82 -0.77 -17.28
N ARG A 561 10.66 -1.62 -16.73
CA ARG A 561 11.38 -1.42 -15.48
C ARG A 561 12.86 -1.30 -15.83
N HIS A 562 13.41 -0.09 -15.66
CA HIS A 562 14.81 0.19 -15.96
C HIS A 562 15.70 -0.28 -14.82
N GLY A 563 16.60 -1.23 -15.09
CA GLY A 563 17.70 -1.61 -14.20
C GLY A 563 19.02 -0.97 -14.60
N GLU A 564 20.09 -1.30 -13.90
CA GLU A 564 21.43 -0.76 -14.17
C GLU A 564 21.99 -1.30 -15.49
N ASP A 565 22.09 -2.63 -15.61
CA ASP A 565 22.65 -3.33 -16.77
C ASP A 565 21.60 -3.95 -17.69
N GLU A 566 20.35 -3.98 -17.26
CA GLU A 566 19.26 -4.65 -17.96
C GLU A 566 17.94 -3.90 -17.78
N ASP A 567 17.06 -4.05 -18.73
CA ASP A 567 15.68 -3.58 -18.65
C ASP A 567 14.72 -4.77 -18.71
N MET A 568 13.61 -4.67 -17.98
CA MET A 568 12.55 -5.66 -18.01
C MET A 568 11.30 -5.04 -18.65
N LEU A 569 10.96 -5.55 -19.84
CA LEU A 569 9.74 -5.16 -20.54
C LEU A 569 8.61 -6.11 -20.13
N VAL A 570 7.55 -5.58 -19.62
CA VAL A 570 6.38 -6.33 -19.12
C VAL A 570 5.15 -5.93 -19.91
N PHE A 571 4.39 -6.93 -20.36
CA PHE A 571 3.12 -6.74 -21.07
C PHE A 571 2.08 -7.67 -20.47
N VAL A 572 0.91 -7.14 -20.10
CA VAL A 572 -0.17 -7.92 -19.49
C VAL A 572 -1.39 -7.85 -20.39
N ASN A 573 -1.86 -9.01 -20.84
CA ASN A 573 -3.06 -9.18 -21.64
C ASN A 573 -4.26 -9.48 -20.73
N ARG A 574 -5.23 -8.57 -20.67
CA ARG A 574 -6.47 -8.76 -19.91
C ARG A 574 -7.62 -9.39 -20.70
N SER A 575 -7.42 -9.61 -22.02
CA SER A 575 -8.49 -10.09 -22.91
C SER A 575 -8.58 -11.61 -22.93
N GLU A 576 -9.73 -12.10 -23.39
CA GLU A 576 -9.99 -13.53 -23.61
C GLU A 576 -9.34 -14.09 -24.89
N HIS A 577 -8.57 -13.26 -25.60
CA HIS A 577 -7.94 -13.63 -26.86
C HIS A 577 -6.41 -13.52 -26.76
N ASN A 578 -5.72 -14.40 -27.50
CA ASN A 578 -4.30 -14.24 -27.71
C ASN A 578 -4.04 -12.94 -28.49
N ARG A 579 -3.00 -12.21 -28.10
CA ARG A 579 -2.64 -10.92 -28.69
C ARG A 579 -1.20 -10.95 -29.21
N ASN A 580 -0.94 -10.24 -30.30
CA ASN A 580 0.40 -9.99 -30.82
C ASN A 580 0.69 -8.49 -30.78
N ILE A 581 1.88 -8.13 -30.34
CA ILE A 581 2.39 -6.75 -30.36
C ILE A 581 3.35 -6.63 -31.53
N ASP A 582 2.86 -6.20 -32.69
CA ASP A 582 3.63 -6.12 -33.94
C ASP A 582 4.80 -5.11 -33.84
N SER A 583 4.63 -4.03 -33.07
CA SER A 583 5.67 -3.02 -32.84
C SER A 583 6.77 -3.47 -31.88
N PHE A 584 6.64 -4.64 -31.25
CA PHE A 584 7.58 -5.10 -30.20
C PHE A 584 9.03 -5.17 -30.69
N LEU A 585 9.26 -5.69 -31.89
CA LEU A 585 10.63 -5.81 -32.43
C LEU A 585 11.34 -4.45 -32.52
N SER A 586 10.61 -3.39 -32.82
CA SER A 586 11.18 -2.03 -32.85
C SER A 586 11.54 -1.50 -31.44
N MET A 587 10.86 -1.99 -30.42
CA MET A 587 11.14 -1.59 -29.01
C MET A 587 12.43 -2.18 -28.47
N ILE A 588 12.91 -3.29 -29.06
CA ILE A 588 14.09 -4.02 -28.59
C ILE A 588 15.32 -3.88 -29.50
N ASN A 589 15.22 -3.11 -30.58
CA ASN A 589 16.30 -3.00 -31.59
C ASN A 589 17.65 -2.48 -31.02
N ASP A 590 17.59 -1.65 -29.97
CA ASP A 590 18.77 -1.03 -29.38
C ASP A 590 19.43 -1.89 -28.29
N TYR A 591 18.86 -3.05 -27.96
CA TYR A 591 19.40 -3.96 -26.96
C TYR A 591 20.32 -5.02 -27.59
N SER A 592 21.39 -5.35 -26.90
CA SER A 592 22.35 -6.37 -27.36
C SER A 592 21.79 -7.78 -27.33
N ILE A 593 20.96 -8.08 -26.33
CA ILE A 593 20.30 -9.38 -26.15
C ILE A 593 18.90 -9.13 -25.58
N SER A 594 17.90 -9.85 -26.14
CA SER A 594 16.53 -9.86 -25.59
C SER A 594 16.03 -11.29 -25.44
N VAL A 595 15.64 -11.67 -24.23
CA VAL A 595 15.18 -13.02 -23.88
C VAL A 595 13.80 -12.96 -23.23
N ALA A 596 12.85 -13.67 -23.82
CA ALA A 596 11.53 -13.86 -23.19
C ALA A 596 11.66 -14.81 -21.99
N LEU A 597 11.34 -14.33 -20.81
CA LEU A 597 11.17 -15.16 -19.61
C LEU A 597 9.75 -15.78 -19.60
N ARG A 598 8.78 -15.07 -20.18
CA ARG A 598 7.43 -15.54 -20.49
C ARG A 598 6.90 -14.82 -21.73
N GLY A 599 5.97 -15.43 -22.43
CA GLY A 599 5.52 -14.99 -23.78
C GLY A 599 6.41 -15.57 -24.88
N LEU A 600 6.08 -15.28 -26.13
CA LEU A 600 6.77 -15.82 -27.29
C LEU A 600 7.16 -14.71 -28.27
N ILE A 601 8.45 -14.46 -28.42
CA ILE A 601 8.99 -13.57 -29.46
C ILE A 601 8.98 -14.34 -30.79
N THR A 602 8.41 -13.73 -31.83
CA THR A 602 8.33 -14.25 -33.19
C THR A 602 8.85 -13.22 -34.20
N ASP A 603 8.95 -13.60 -35.45
CA ASP A 603 9.32 -12.69 -36.55
C ASP A 603 8.29 -11.55 -36.77
N THR A 604 7.08 -11.70 -36.23
CA THR A 604 5.99 -10.72 -36.36
C THR A 604 5.71 -9.92 -35.10
N GLY A 605 6.49 -10.15 -34.01
CA GLY A 605 6.31 -9.42 -32.76
C GLY A 605 6.32 -10.27 -31.50
N LEU A 606 5.60 -9.87 -30.48
CA LEU A 606 5.49 -10.56 -29.18
C LEU A 606 4.06 -11.13 -29.01
N ASN A 607 3.95 -12.45 -28.93
CA ASN A 607 2.69 -13.14 -28.68
C ASN A 607 2.46 -13.35 -27.18
N ILE A 608 1.23 -13.03 -26.73
CA ILE A 608 0.77 -13.15 -25.34
C ILE A 608 -0.55 -13.89 -25.33
N SER A 609 -0.65 -14.95 -24.56
CA SER A 609 -1.89 -15.74 -24.42
C SER A 609 -3.00 -14.92 -23.75
N ALA A 610 -4.24 -15.40 -23.90
CA ALA A 610 -5.41 -14.83 -23.23
C ALA A 610 -5.21 -14.82 -21.69
N TYR A 611 -5.55 -13.72 -21.02
CA TYR A 611 -5.42 -13.54 -19.56
C TYR A 611 -4.05 -13.89 -19.00
N ASP A 612 -2.99 -13.60 -19.76
CA ASP A 612 -1.62 -13.93 -19.42
C ASP A 612 -0.70 -12.69 -19.57
N TYR A 613 0.58 -12.88 -19.39
CA TYR A 613 1.57 -11.82 -19.48
C TYR A 613 2.81 -12.25 -20.25
N ALA A 614 3.58 -11.28 -20.69
CA ALA A 614 4.93 -11.50 -21.21
C ALA A 614 5.92 -10.66 -20.41
N VAL A 615 7.10 -11.23 -20.16
CA VAL A 615 8.23 -10.54 -19.58
C VAL A 615 9.45 -10.82 -20.45
N VAL A 616 10.05 -9.75 -20.95
CA VAL A 616 11.26 -9.82 -21.77
C VAL A 616 12.39 -9.10 -21.06
N LYS A 617 13.47 -9.83 -20.82
CA LYS A 617 14.72 -9.32 -20.29
C LYS A 617 15.57 -8.81 -21.44
N CYS A 618 15.93 -7.53 -21.39
CA CYS A 618 16.74 -6.84 -22.39
C CYS A 618 18.06 -6.38 -21.76
N ILE A 619 19.19 -6.78 -22.32
CA ILE A 619 20.52 -6.38 -21.85
C ILE A 619 20.98 -5.18 -22.68
N LYS A 620 21.42 -4.11 -21.97
CA LYS A 620 21.91 -2.86 -22.56
C LYS A 620 23.22 -3.00 -23.31
#